data_fabc7707abf2ed3bf20ed4f8dc3cf232
#
_entry.id   fabc7707abf2ed3bf20ed4f8dc3cf232
#
_cell.length_a   1.000
_cell.length_b   1.000
_cell.length_c   1.000
_cell.angle_alpha   90.00
_cell.angle_beta   90.00
_cell.angle_gamma   90.00
#
_symmetry.space_group_name_H-M   'P 1'
#
loop_
_entity.id
_entity.type
_entity.pdbx_description
1 polymer ?
#
loop_
_entity_poly.entity_id
_entity_poly.type
_entity_poly.pdbx_seq_one_letter_code
_entity_poly.pdbx_strand_id
1 'polypeptide(L)'
;MGKSNRRQNEGQYAPLPYTLLKSPAWRSLSGAAMKLFLDLHTRYNGGNNGRLHLSMNEASAALGIGKATAQRAFKELQDRGLLVLEHPGSWYSRRAHEWRLTTKPTVNSQGKIPATNDWRNWSAKTERGSDTDPSTRSLVPLRNPKPRSGPTSKPVMPDSGAHMGSGMERL
;
A
#
# COMPACT_ATOMS: atom_id res chain seq x y z
N MET A 1 -5.28 -16.51 -46.88
CA MET A 1 -4.28 -15.81 -46.07
C MET A 1 -4.69 -15.93 -44.59
N GLY A 2 -4.06 -16.84 -43.86
CA GLY A 2 -4.35 -17.08 -42.45
C GLY A 2 -3.85 -15.90 -41.60
N LYS A 3 -4.75 -15.29 -40.82
CA LYS A 3 -4.36 -14.30 -39.80
C LYS A 3 -3.52 -15.05 -38.76
N SER A 4 -2.22 -14.81 -38.80
CA SER A 4 -1.29 -15.28 -37.79
C SER A 4 -1.78 -14.85 -36.40
N ASN A 5 -2.14 -15.82 -35.60
CA ASN A 5 -2.67 -15.61 -34.25
C ASN A 5 -1.50 -15.28 -33.30
N ARG A 6 -0.95 -14.06 -33.40
CA ARG A 6 0.13 -13.55 -32.53
C ARG A 6 -0.17 -13.65 -31.03
N ARG A 7 -1.45 -13.91 -30.68
CA ARG A 7 -1.91 -14.05 -29.28
C ARG A 7 -1.51 -15.36 -28.62
N GLN A 8 -0.98 -16.34 -29.36
CA GLN A 8 -0.66 -17.67 -28.80
C GLN A 8 0.69 -17.74 -28.06
N ASN A 9 1.57 -16.73 -28.23
CA ASN A 9 2.88 -16.71 -27.60
C ASN A 9 2.99 -15.78 -26.37
N GLU A 10 1.99 -14.94 -26.11
CA GLU A 10 1.92 -14.13 -24.91
C GLU A 10 1.14 -14.90 -23.88
N GLY A 11 1.74 -15.34 -22.81
CA GLY A 11 1.06 -16.02 -21.69
C GLY A 11 -0.22 -15.31 -21.23
N GLN A 12 -0.82 -15.74 -20.18
CA GLN A 12 -2.02 -15.10 -19.61
C GLN A 12 -1.69 -13.68 -19.15
N TYR A 13 -2.44 -12.69 -19.59
CA TYR A 13 -2.24 -11.27 -19.25
C TYR A 13 -3.52 -10.58 -18.78
N ALA A 14 -3.38 -9.55 -17.98
CA ALA A 14 -4.49 -8.70 -17.54
C ALA A 14 -4.57 -7.44 -18.43
N PRO A 15 -5.56 -7.35 -19.34
CA PRO A 15 -5.68 -6.16 -20.18
C PRO A 15 -6.17 -4.96 -19.39
N LEU A 16 -5.38 -3.87 -19.41
CA LEU A 16 -5.72 -2.59 -18.82
C LEU A 16 -5.86 -1.54 -19.93
N PRO A 17 -7.05 -0.96 -20.14
CA PRO A 17 -7.26 0.07 -21.13
C PRO A 17 -6.44 1.33 -20.84
N TYR A 18 -5.86 1.95 -21.86
CA TYR A 18 -5.15 3.23 -21.69
C TYR A 18 -6.02 4.34 -21.09
N THR A 19 -7.33 4.32 -21.39
CA THR A 19 -8.29 5.27 -20.79
C THR A 19 -8.33 5.17 -19.26
N LEU A 20 -8.24 3.95 -18.71
CA LEU A 20 -8.12 3.72 -17.29
C LEU A 20 -6.78 4.24 -16.75
N LEU A 21 -5.66 3.83 -17.36
CA LEU A 21 -4.31 4.18 -16.91
C LEU A 21 -4.05 5.69 -16.93
N LYS A 22 -4.69 6.41 -17.86
CA LYS A 22 -4.59 7.88 -17.97
C LYS A 22 -5.61 8.62 -17.08
N SER A 23 -6.54 7.92 -16.44
CA SER A 23 -7.59 8.56 -15.63
C SER A 23 -7.03 9.18 -14.34
N PRO A 24 -7.65 10.26 -13.82
CA PRO A 24 -7.29 10.82 -12.52
C PRO A 24 -7.45 9.80 -11.39
N ALA A 25 -8.48 8.96 -11.44
CA ALA A 25 -8.73 7.89 -10.47
C ALA A 25 -7.53 6.95 -10.36
N TRP A 26 -7.01 6.47 -11.49
CA TRP A 26 -5.85 5.59 -11.53
C TRP A 26 -4.55 6.28 -11.07
N ARG A 27 -4.29 7.47 -11.60
CA ARG A 27 -3.05 8.22 -11.31
C ARG A 27 -2.92 8.67 -9.86
N SER A 28 -4.02 8.78 -9.15
CA SER A 28 -4.03 9.14 -7.74
C SER A 28 -3.87 7.94 -6.79
N LEU A 29 -3.83 6.69 -7.33
CA LEU A 29 -3.67 5.49 -6.52
C LEU A 29 -2.27 5.38 -5.90
N SER A 30 -2.24 4.89 -4.67
CA SER A 30 -0.99 4.43 -4.05
C SER A 30 -0.48 3.15 -4.73
N GLY A 31 0.83 2.90 -4.65
CA GLY A 31 1.42 1.66 -5.18
C GLY A 31 0.82 0.39 -4.56
N ALA A 32 0.40 0.44 -3.29
CA ALA A 32 -0.28 -0.67 -2.62
C ALA A 32 -1.66 -0.95 -3.24
N ALA A 33 -2.43 0.10 -3.53
CA ALA A 33 -3.73 -0.02 -4.18
C ALA A 33 -3.61 -0.54 -5.62
N MET A 34 -2.61 -0.07 -6.37
CA MET A 34 -2.33 -0.60 -7.72
C MET A 34 -1.98 -2.08 -7.69
N LYS A 35 -1.09 -2.52 -6.79
CA LYS A 35 -0.75 -3.95 -6.62
C LYS A 35 -1.98 -4.77 -6.27
N LEU A 36 -2.80 -4.31 -5.33
CA LEU A 36 -4.03 -4.97 -4.93
C LEU A 36 -5.02 -5.11 -6.09
N PHE A 37 -5.19 -4.05 -6.88
CA PHE A 37 -6.06 -4.08 -8.05
C PHE A 37 -5.58 -5.10 -9.09
N LEU A 38 -4.28 -5.18 -9.34
CA LEU A 38 -3.68 -6.15 -10.26
C LEU A 38 -3.85 -7.58 -9.74
N ASP A 39 -3.65 -7.84 -8.44
CA ASP A 39 -3.88 -9.15 -7.85
C ASP A 39 -5.34 -9.60 -8.02
N LEU A 40 -6.31 -8.71 -7.79
CA LEU A 40 -7.73 -9.01 -8.04
C LEU A 40 -8.01 -9.30 -9.52
N HIS A 41 -7.30 -8.64 -10.44
CA HIS A 41 -7.42 -8.95 -11.88
C HIS A 41 -6.92 -10.34 -12.24
N THR A 42 -5.89 -10.86 -11.57
CA THR A 42 -5.40 -12.24 -11.82
C THR A 42 -6.40 -13.30 -11.36
N ARG A 43 -7.28 -12.96 -10.41
CA ARG A 43 -8.34 -13.85 -9.90
C ARG A 43 -9.59 -13.85 -10.77
N TYR A 44 -9.71 -12.90 -11.68
CA TYR A 44 -10.85 -12.82 -12.59
C TYR A 44 -10.72 -13.82 -13.74
N ASN A 45 -11.73 -14.70 -13.89
CA ASN A 45 -11.77 -15.77 -14.90
C ASN A 45 -12.79 -15.55 -16.04
N GLY A 46 -13.42 -14.37 -16.09
CA GLY A 46 -14.43 -14.04 -17.10
C GLY A 46 -15.89 -14.12 -16.60
N GLY A 47 -16.16 -14.91 -15.56
CA GLY A 47 -17.53 -15.14 -15.05
C GLY A 47 -17.72 -14.89 -13.56
N ASN A 48 -16.64 -14.72 -12.80
CA ASN A 48 -16.67 -14.62 -11.33
C ASN A 48 -16.61 -13.19 -10.78
N ASN A 49 -16.80 -12.16 -11.60
CA ASN A 49 -16.84 -10.78 -11.10
C ASN A 49 -18.03 -10.61 -10.15
N GLY A 50 -17.81 -10.00 -9.00
CA GLY A 50 -18.77 -9.92 -7.89
C GLY A 50 -18.61 -11.05 -6.86
N ARG A 51 -17.81 -12.07 -7.16
CA ARG A 51 -17.44 -13.19 -6.27
C ARG A 51 -15.92 -13.37 -6.21
N LEU A 52 -15.18 -12.29 -6.32
CA LEU A 52 -13.74 -12.31 -6.18
C LEU A 52 -13.41 -12.32 -4.69
N HIS A 53 -12.92 -13.44 -4.19
CA HIS A 53 -12.56 -13.58 -2.79
C HIS A 53 -11.17 -13.06 -2.55
N LEU A 54 -11.02 -12.12 -1.60
CA LEU A 54 -9.74 -11.67 -1.10
C LEU A 54 -9.93 -11.04 0.28
N SER A 55 -9.37 -11.70 1.28
CA SER A 55 -9.37 -11.19 2.65
C SER A 55 -8.22 -10.20 2.88
N MET A 56 -8.33 -9.36 3.92
CA MET A 56 -7.26 -8.43 4.32
C MET A 56 -5.96 -9.15 4.67
N ASN A 57 -6.05 -10.32 5.34
CA ASN A 57 -4.89 -11.11 5.70
C ASN A 57 -4.20 -11.71 4.48
N GLU A 58 -4.98 -12.25 3.56
CA GLU A 58 -4.49 -12.81 2.30
C GLU A 58 -3.84 -11.75 1.43
N ALA A 59 -4.48 -10.58 1.27
CA ALA A 59 -3.91 -9.44 0.55
C ALA A 59 -2.58 -8.98 1.18
N SER A 60 -2.53 -8.89 2.51
CA SER A 60 -1.32 -8.53 3.24
C SER A 60 -0.18 -9.51 2.95
N ALA A 61 -0.45 -10.81 3.01
CA ALA A 61 0.53 -11.86 2.76
C ALA A 61 0.99 -11.88 1.29
N ALA A 62 0.04 -11.87 0.34
CA ALA A 62 0.33 -11.97 -1.08
C ALA A 62 1.12 -10.76 -1.63
N LEU A 63 0.85 -9.56 -1.10
CA LEU A 63 1.47 -8.33 -1.57
C LEU A 63 2.70 -7.89 -0.76
N GLY A 64 3.00 -8.58 0.34
CA GLY A 64 4.10 -8.22 1.24
C GLY A 64 3.89 -6.87 1.93
N ILE A 65 2.66 -6.51 2.29
CA ILE A 65 2.29 -5.23 2.92
C ILE A 65 1.61 -5.45 4.27
N GLY A 66 1.68 -4.47 5.17
CA GLY A 66 0.98 -4.55 6.45
C GLY A 66 -0.55 -4.55 6.29
N LYS A 67 -1.29 -5.19 7.22
CA LYS A 67 -2.76 -5.27 7.20
C LYS A 67 -3.43 -3.90 7.12
N ALA A 68 -2.95 -2.91 7.86
CA ALA A 68 -3.46 -1.55 7.82
C ALA A 68 -3.26 -0.89 6.44
N THR A 69 -2.16 -1.22 5.77
CA THR A 69 -1.89 -0.76 4.40
C THR A 69 -2.83 -1.44 3.40
N ALA A 70 -3.05 -2.76 3.55
CA ALA A 70 -4.02 -3.50 2.74
C ALA A 70 -5.43 -2.91 2.90
N GLN A 71 -5.86 -2.65 4.14
CA GLN A 71 -7.17 -2.05 4.41
C GLN A 71 -7.32 -0.68 3.75
N ARG A 72 -6.29 0.18 3.87
CA ARG A 72 -6.29 1.48 3.18
C ARG A 72 -6.35 1.34 1.67
N ALA A 73 -5.62 0.37 1.10
CA ALA A 73 -5.63 0.09 -0.33
C ALA A 73 -7.01 -0.34 -0.84
N PHE A 74 -7.71 -1.22 -0.11
CA PHE A 74 -9.10 -1.59 -0.43
C PHE A 74 -10.03 -0.37 -0.41
N LYS A 75 -9.95 0.43 0.67
CA LYS A 75 -10.75 1.66 0.78
C LYS A 75 -10.44 2.63 -0.36
N GLU A 76 -9.19 2.80 -0.68
CA GLU A 76 -8.73 3.68 -1.75
C GLU A 76 -9.29 3.28 -3.12
N LEU A 77 -9.31 1.98 -3.44
CA LEU A 77 -9.93 1.46 -4.67
C LEU A 77 -11.44 1.67 -4.71
N GLN A 78 -12.12 1.52 -3.56
CA GLN A 78 -13.55 1.78 -3.46
C GLN A 78 -13.87 3.27 -3.63
N ASP A 79 -13.16 4.14 -2.93
CA ASP A 79 -13.35 5.59 -2.98
C ASP A 79 -13.16 6.14 -4.41
N ARG A 80 -12.34 5.48 -5.23
CA ARG A 80 -12.09 5.85 -6.63
C ARG A 80 -12.97 5.12 -7.65
N GLY A 81 -13.93 4.33 -7.18
CA GLY A 81 -14.87 3.63 -8.04
C GLY A 81 -14.25 2.52 -8.90
N LEU A 82 -13.12 1.94 -8.47
CA LEU A 82 -12.46 0.83 -9.15
C LEU A 82 -12.89 -0.53 -8.62
N LEU A 83 -13.32 -0.57 -7.36
CA LEU A 83 -13.70 -1.77 -6.63
C LEU A 83 -15.01 -1.54 -5.86
N VAL A 84 -15.85 -2.55 -5.82
CA VAL A 84 -17.09 -2.57 -5.02
C VAL A 84 -17.07 -3.79 -4.11
N LEU A 85 -17.44 -3.60 -2.85
CA LEU A 85 -17.67 -4.68 -1.91
C LEU A 85 -19.10 -5.20 -2.12
N GLU A 86 -19.26 -6.37 -2.71
CA GLU A 86 -20.57 -6.98 -2.93
C GLU A 86 -21.10 -7.65 -1.66
N HIS A 87 -20.25 -8.44 -1.02
CA HIS A 87 -20.61 -9.09 0.23
C HIS A 87 -19.51 -8.92 1.26
N PRO A 88 -19.82 -8.34 2.43
CA PRO A 88 -18.86 -8.27 3.51
C PRO A 88 -18.58 -9.65 4.06
N GLY A 89 -17.31 -9.95 4.29
CA GLY A 89 -16.90 -11.17 4.95
C GLY A 89 -17.38 -11.22 6.40
N SER A 90 -17.48 -12.44 6.94
CA SER A 90 -17.82 -12.66 8.34
C SER A 90 -16.78 -13.53 9.01
N TRP A 91 -16.25 -13.06 10.12
CA TRP A 91 -15.32 -13.82 10.94
C TRP A 91 -15.95 -15.11 11.47
N TYR A 92 -17.20 -15.03 11.94
CA TYR A 92 -17.93 -16.18 12.51
C TYR A 92 -18.19 -17.28 11.48
N SER A 93 -18.54 -16.91 10.25
CA SER A 93 -18.80 -17.86 9.16
C SER A 93 -17.57 -18.18 8.32
N ARG A 94 -16.38 -17.68 8.69
CA ARG A 94 -15.12 -17.85 7.95
C ARG A 94 -15.24 -17.47 6.48
N ARG A 95 -16.09 -16.49 6.16
CA ARG A 95 -16.29 -16.00 4.79
C ARG A 95 -15.38 -14.81 4.53
N ALA A 96 -14.64 -14.86 3.44
CA ALA A 96 -13.88 -13.74 2.94
C ALA A 96 -14.80 -12.68 2.34
N HIS A 97 -14.30 -11.47 2.19
CA HIS A 97 -14.98 -10.42 1.42
C HIS A 97 -15.11 -10.84 -0.04
N GLU A 98 -16.24 -10.53 -0.64
CA GLU A 98 -16.49 -10.73 -2.06
C GLU A 98 -16.47 -9.37 -2.77
N TRP A 99 -15.65 -9.30 -3.81
CA TRP A 99 -15.35 -8.07 -4.51
C TRP A 99 -15.80 -8.10 -5.95
N ARG A 100 -16.16 -6.93 -6.47
CA ARG A 100 -16.47 -6.70 -7.88
C ARG A 100 -15.54 -5.62 -8.44
N LEU A 101 -14.88 -5.94 -9.55
CA LEU A 101 -14.13 -4.97 -10.36
C LEU A 101 -15.10 -4.20 -11.26
N THR A 102 -15.10 -2.89 -11.18
CA THR A 102 -15.95 -2.03 -12.03
C THR A 102 -15.49 -2.01 -13.48
N THR A 103 -14.24 -2.40 -13.73
CA THR A 103 -13.62 -2.49 -15.06
C THR A 103 -13.98 -3.78 -15.84
N LYS A 104 -14.64 -4.73 -15.19
CA LYS A 104 -14.98 -6.02 -15.78
C LYS A 104 -16.50 -6.25 -15.77
N PRO A 105 -17.03 -6.97 -16.77
CA PRO A 105 -18.44 -7.34 -16.78
C PRO A 105 -18.75 -8.31 -15.64
N THR A 106 -20.00 -8.30 -15.19
CA THR A 106 -20.56 -9.24 -14.21
C THR A 106 -21.54 -10.17 -14.89
N VAL A 107 -21.64 -11.40 -14.43
CA VAL A 107 -22.60 -12.38 -14.91
C VAL A 107 -23.59 -12.69 -13.78
N ASN A 108 -24.88 -12.52 -14.06
CA ASN A 108 -25.96 -12.91 -13.16
C ASN A 108 -26.90 -13.91 -13.87
N SER A 109 -27.98 -14.28 -13.18
CA SER A 109 -29.02 -15.19 -13.72
C SER A 109 -29.72 -14.66 -14.99
N GLN A 110 -29.68 -13.36 -15.22
CA GLN A 110 -30.30 -12.69 -16.39
C GLN A 110 -29.34 -12.51 -17.56
N GLY A 111 -28.04 -12.84 -17.36
CA GLY A 111 -27.02 -12.73 -18.40
C GLY A 111 -25.81 -11.88 -18.01
N LYS A 112 -25.10 -11.42 -19.02
CA LYS A 112 -23.87 -10.63 -18.85
C LYS A 112 -24.18 -9.15 -18.75
N ILE A 113 -23.87 -8.55 -17.63
CA ILE A 113 -23.97 -7.09 -17.38
C ILE A 113 -22.63 -6.44 -17.75
N PRO A 114 -22.61 -5.38 -18.56
CA PRO A 114 -21.38 -4.68 -18.91
C PRO A 114 -20.68 -4.08 -17.69
N ALA A 115 -19.39 -3.77 -17.84
CA ALA A 115 -18.58 -3.08 -16.83
C ALA A 115 -19.16 -1.71 -16.51
N THR A 116 -19.32 -1.37 -15.23
CA THR A 116 -19.91 -0.09 -14.80
C THR A 116 -18.96 1.09 -14.98
N ASN A 117 -17.64 0.85 -14.86
CA ASN A 117 -16.59 1.84 -15.03
C ASN A 117 -16.78 3.11 -14.17
N ASP A 118 -17.19 2.95 -12.91
CA ASP A 118 -17.53 4.06 -11.99
C ASP A 118 -16.37 5.03 -11.76
N TRP A 119 -15.14 4.57 -11.93
CA TRP A 119 -13.91 5.36 -11.89
C TRP A 119 -13.88 6.53 -12.87
N ARG A 120 -14.71 6.50 -13.93
CA ARG A 120 -14.79 7.59 -14.92
C ARG A 120 -15.41 8.86 -14.33
N ASN A 121 -16.29 8.68 -13.36
CA ASN A 121 -17.00 9.78 -12.69
C ASN A 121 -16.22 10.34 -11.50
N TRP A 122 -15.07 9.69 -11.17
CA TRP A 122 -14.26 10.14 -10.05
C TRP A 122 -13.43 11.36 -10.44
N SER A 123 -13.50 12.39 -9.60
CA SER A 123 -12.62 13.55 -9.65
C SER A 123 -11.94 13.73 -8.31
N ALA A 124 -10.67 14.12 -8.32
CA ALA A 124 -10.02 14.53 -7.07
C ALA A 124 -10.85 15.67 -6.47
N LYS A 125 -11.33 15.51 -5.23
CA LYS A 125 -11.79 16.65 -4.47
C LYS A 125 -10.61 17.62 -4.41
N THR A 126 -10.71 18.71 -5.14
CA THR A 126 -9.84 19.85 -4.91
C THR A 126 -10.24 20.33 -3.52
N GLU A 127 -9.52 19.89 -2.49
CA GLU A 127 -9.48 20.63 -1.26
C GLU A 127 -8.98 22.01 -1.70
N ARG A 128 -9.90 22.97 -1.81
CA ARG A 128 -9.48 24.36 -1.86
C ARG A 128 -8.71 24.55 -0.57
N GLY A 129 -7.38 24.51 -0.73
CA GLY A 129 -6.49 24.84 0.34
C GLY A 129 -7.02 26.15 0.91
N SER A 130 -7.22 26.20 2.22
CA SER A 130 -7.36 27.47 2.90
C SER A 130 -6.31 28.40 2.31
N ASP A 131 -6.74 29.55 1.85
CA ASP A 131 -5.90 30.66 1.39
C ASP A 131 -4.81 30.92 2.46
N THR A 132 -3.73 30.18 2.37
CA THR A 132 -2.50 30.54 3.06
C THR A 132 -1.86 31.57 2.15
N ASP A 133 -2.18 32.82 2.44
CA ASP A 133 -1.54 34.00 1.88
C ASP A 133 -0.02 33.75 1.80
N PRO A 134 0.59 33.76 0.59
CA PRO A 134 2.02 33.55 0.44
C PRO A 134 2.87 34.64 1.13
N SER A 135 2.22 35.70 1.65
CA SER A 135 2.86 36.83 2.32
C SER A 135 3.35 36.51 3.74
N THR A 136 2.98 35.38 4.35
CA THR A 136 3.43 35.00 5.70
C THR A 136 4.35 33.79 5.72
N ARG A 137 5.23 33.65 4.75
CA ARG A 137 6.41 32.81 4.96
C ARG A 137 7.34 33.52 5.95
N SER A 138 7.01 33.40 7.23
CA SER A 138 7.98 33.63 8.31
C SER A 138 9.18 32.74 7.99
N LEU A 139 10.29 33.41 7.66
CA LEU A 139 11.61 32.81 7.56
C LEU A 139 11.90 32.20 8.94
N VAL A 140 11.70 30.88 9.07
CA VAL A 140 12.21 30.16 10.24
C VAL A 140 13.73 30.30 10.18
N PRO A 141 14.37 31.00 11.14
CA PRO A 141 15.82 31.12 11.12
C PRO A 141 16.40 29.70 11.27
N LEU A 142 17.33 29.38 10.38
CA LEU A 142 18.15 28.17 10.45
C LEU A 142 18.78 28.11 11.84
N ARG A 143 18.27 27.24 12.69
CA ARG A 143 18.84 26.97 13.99
C ARG A 143 20.19 26.31 13.77
N ASN A 144 21.28 27.07 13.93
CA ASN A 144 22.63 26.54 13.92
C ASN A 144 22.71 25.34 14.89
N PRO A 145 23.21 24.18 14.45
CA PRO A 145 23.41 23.08 15.35
C PRO A 145 24.43 23.51 16.44
N LYS A 146 23.99 23.39 17.69
CA LYS A 146 24.83 23.59 18.86
C LYS A 146 26.07 22.71 18.74
N PRO A 147 27.31 23.25 18.92
CA PRO A 147 28.52 22.42 18.85
C PRO A 147 28.42 21.33 19.93
N ARG A 148 28.65 20.10 19.54
CA ARG A 148 28.73 18.95 20.46
C ARG A 148 29.95 19.23 21.38
N SER A 149 29.70 19.47 22.67
CA SER A 149 30.70 19.39 23.70
C SER A 149 31.29 17.97 23.69
N GLY A 150 32.58 17.88 23.32
CA GLY A 150 33.31 16.63 23.37
C GLY A 150 33.42 16.09 24.80
N PRO A 151 33.69 14.77 24.95
CA PRO A 151 33.82 14.17 26.26
C PRO A 151 35.02 14.76 27.00
N THR A 152 34.74 15.33 28.17
CA THR A 152 35.73 15.77 29.14
C THR A 152 36.54 14.57 29.60
N SER A 153 37.79 14.48 29.17
CA SER A 153 38.77 13.54 29.70
C SER A 153 38.93 13.78 31.19
N LYS A 154 38.61 12.80 32.00
CA LYS A 154 38.94 12.80 33.42
C LYS A 154 40.47 12.76 33.56
N PRO A 155 41.08 13.61 34.44
CA PRO A 155 42.51 13.48 34.74
C PRO A 155 42.81 12.15 35.43
N VAL A 156 43.78 11.44 34.88
CA VAL A 156 44.38 10.26 35.49
C VAL A 156 45.20 10.76 36.68
N MET A 157 44.83 10.33 37.86
CA MET A 157 45.65 10.45 39.09
C MET A 157 46.82 9.49 38.99
N PRO A 158 48.04 9.85 39.30
CA PRO A 158 49.19 8.94 39.39
C PRO A 158 49.06 8.06 40.63
N ASP A 159 49.25 6.80 40.42
CA ASP A 159 49.38 5.75 41.45
C ASP A 159 50.65 6.02 42.25
N SER A 160 50.47 6.34 43.50
CA SER A 160 51.57 6.41 44.49
C SER A 160 51.68 5.05 45.14
N GLY A 161 52.80 4.45 44.81
CA GLY A 161 53.18 3.12 45.22
C GLY A 161 53.39 2.91 46.72
N ALA A 162 53.78 1.69 46.94
CA ALA A 162 54.49 1.10 48.07
C ALA A 162 53.62 0.66 49.26
N HIS A 163 53.60 -0.57 49.61
CA HIS A 163 54.50 -1.18 50.51
C HIS A 163 54.02 -2.61 50.94
N MET A 164 54.92 -3.55 50.74
CA MET A 164 55.45 -4.52 51.69
C MET A 164 54.47 -5.26 52.66
N GLY A 165 54.70 -6.53 52.67
CA GLY A 165 54.56 -7.33 53.90
C GLY A 165 53.88 -8.67 53.68
N SER A 166 54.67 -9.68 53.37
CA SER A 166 55.19 -10.67 54.28
C SER A 166 54.13 -11.55 54.97
N GLY A 167 54.25 -12.82 54.76
CA GLY A 167 54.02 -13.74 55.86
C GLY A 167 53.08 -14.93 55.62
N MET A 168 53.73 -16.05 55.38
CA MET A 168 53.57 -17.33 56.13
C MET A 168 52.19 -18.02 56.05
N GLU A 169 52.23 -19.18 55.42
CA GLU A 169 52.46 -20.54 55.94
C GLU A 169 51.22 -21.28 56.46
N ARG A 170 51.14 -22.54 55.97
CA ARG A 170 50.55 -23.76 56.54
C ARG A 170 49.04 -23.89 56.50
N LEU A 171 48.44 -24.91 56.01
CA LEU A 171 48.64 -26.38 55.96
C LEU A 171 47.86 -26.92 54.79
#